data_7c8188e4a4c14c5101d0fb7cb24fa205
#
_entry.id   7c8188e4a4c14c5101d0fb7cb24fa205
#
_cell.length_a   1.000
_cell.length_b   1.000
_cell.length_c   1.000
_cell.angle_alpha   90.00
_cell.angle_beta   90.00
_cell.angle_gamma   90.00
#
_symmetry.space_group_name_H-M   'P 1'
#
loop_
_entity.id
_entity.type
_entity.pdbx_description
1 polymer ?
#
loop_
_entity_poly.entity_id
_entity_poly.type
_entity_poly.pdbx_seq_one_letter_code
_entity_poly.pdbx_strand_id
1 'polypeptide(L)'
;MDTLRIGLVSISDRASSGVYQDKGIPALEEWLASALTTPFEVQRRLIPDEQEIIEQTLCELVDEMSCHLVLTTGGTGPARRDVTPDATLAIADREMPGFGEQMRQISLRFVPTAILSRQVGVIRKQALILNLPGQPKSIKETLEGVKADDGSVSVPGIFASVPYCIQLLDGPYVETAPEVVAAFRPKSARRENMSSXTGRY
;
A
#
# COMPACT_ATOMS: atom_id res chain seq x y z
N MET A 1 8.34 18.08 11.96
CA MET A 1 7.44 17.33 11.08
C MET A 1 7.75 15.87 11.10
N ASP A 2 6.72 15.06 11.29
CA ASP A 2 6.95 13.62 11.34
C ASP A 2 7.35 13.08 9.98
N THR A 3 8.39 12.28 9.98
CA THR A 3 8.79 11.55 8.78
C THR A 3 7.80 10.42 8.52
N LEU A 4 7.40 10.25 7.27
CA LEU A 4 6.56 9.14 6.87
C LEU A 4 7.34 7.83 7.01
N ARG A 5 6.82 6.89 7.78
CA ARG A 5 7.48 5.60 7.99
C ARG A 5 6.67 4.51 7.31
N ILE A 6 7.34 3.75 6.45
CA ILE A 6 6.69 2.76 5.60
C ILE A 6 7.34 1.40 5.82
N GLY A 7 6.52 0.38 6.07
CA GLY A 7 7.00 -1.00 6.10
C GLY A 7 6.75 -1.66 4.76
N LEU A 8 7.75 -2.37 4.25
CA LEU A 8 7.64 -3.13 3.01
C LEU A 8 7.90 -4.58 3.32
N VAL A 9 6.95 -5.44 3.01
CA VAL A 9 7.04 -6.86 3.35
C VAL A 9 6.85 -7.70 2.09
N SER A 10 7.89 -8.43 1.71
CA SER A 10 7.77 -9.40 0.62
C SER A 10 7.53 -10.77 1.25
N ILE A 11 6.45 -11.41 0.87
CA ILE A 11 6.02 -12.68 1.45
C ILE A 11 6.16 -13.75 0.38
N SER A 12 7.16 -14.60 0.52
CA SER A 12 7.49 -15.59 -0.49
C SER A 12 8.38 -16.67 0.11
N ASP A 13 7.91 -17.92 0.07
CA ASP A 13 8.73 -19.04 0.50
C ASP A 13 10.01 -19.11 -0.31
N ARG A 14 9.92 -18.92 -1.63
CA ARG A 14 11.06 -19.13 -2.49
C ARG A 14 12.08 -18.00 -2.36
N ALA A 15 11.62 -16.76 -2.29
CA ALA A 15 12.56 -15.65 -2.14
C ALA A 15 13.19 -15.64 -0.75
N SER A 16 12.40 -15.93 0.30
CA SER A 16 12.93 -15.88 1.67
C SER A 16 13.92 -17.02 1.94
N SER A 17 13.79 -18.15 1.23
CA SER A 17 14.73 -19.26 1.38
C SER A 17 15.92 -19.15 0.43
N GLY A 18 15.96 -18.14 -0.41
CA GLY A 18 17.08 -17.93 -1.32
C GLY A 18 16.97 -18.68 -2.65
N VAL A 19 15.84 -19.32 -2.93
CA VAL A 19 15.67 -20.05 -4.18
C VAL A 19 15.71 -19.09 -5.37
N TYR A 20 15.11 -17.90 -5.21
CA TYR A 20 15.30 -16.85 -6.21
C TYR A 20 15.36 -15.49 -5.53
N GLN A 21 15.78 -14.51 -6.30
CA GLN A 21 15.97 -13.16 -5.79
C GLN A 21 14.62 -12.46 -5.65
N ASP A 22 14.41 -11.80 -4.52
CA ASP A 22 13.21 -11.03 -4.29
C ASP A 22 13.13 -9.84 -5.24
N LYS A 23 12.00 -9.70 -5.92
CA LYS A 23 11.74 -8.56 -6.79
C LYS A 23 10.66 -7.64 -6.23
N GLY A 24 9.99 -8.05 -5.16
CA GLY A 24 8.88 -7.29 -4.61
C GLY A 24 9.34 -6.02 -3.90
N ILE A 25 10.27 -6.14 -2.96
CA ILE A 25 10.71 -4.96 -2.22
C ILE A 25 11.38 -3.95 -3.15
N PRO A 26 12.29 -4.37 -4.06
CA PRO A 26 12.84 -3.37 -4.99
C PRO A 26 11.79 -2.68 -5.85
N ALA A 27 10.77 -3.40 -6.32
CA ALA A 27 9.72 -2.79 -7.12
C ALA A 27 8.94 -1.76 -6.29
N LEU A 28 8.62 -2.08 -5.04
CA LEU A 28 7.93 -1.15 -4.17
C LEU A 28 8.78 0.09 -3.87
N GLU A 29 10.06 -0.11 -3.57
CA GLU A 29 10.94 1.01 -3.28
C GLU A 29 11.09 1.94 -4.48
N GLU A 30 11.27 1.36 -5.65
CA GLU A 30 11.42 2.16 -6.87
C GLU A 30 10.14 2.95 -7.13
N TRP A 31 8.99 2.30 -6.95
CA TRP A 31 7.74 2.99 -7.17
C TRP A 31 7.54 4.14 -6.18
N LEU A 32 7.80 3.89 -4.90
CA LEU A 32 7.63 4.92 -3.87
C LEU A 32 8.56 6.10 -4.12
N ALA A 33 9.79 5.83 -4.56
CA ALA A 33 10.74 6.90 -4.86
C ALA A 33 10.24 7.79 -5.99
N SER A 34 9.52 7.22 -6.96
CA SER A 34 8.98 8.01 -8.07
C SER A 34 7.67 8.71 -7.70
N ALA A 35 6.90 8.14 -6.79
CA ALA A 35 5.54 8.61 -6.51
C ALA A 35 5.47 9.61 -5.37
N LEU A 36 6.32 9.47 -4.35
CA LEU A 36 6.24 10.31 -3.16
C LEU A 36 7.16 11.50 -3.26
N THR A 37 6.63 12.69 -2.97
CA THR A 37 7.47 13.89 -2.83
C THR A 37 7.73 14.22 -1.35
N THR A 38 6.98 13.61 -0.44
CA THR A 38 7.22 13.71 0.99
C THR A 38 8.38 12.80 1.38
N PRO A 39 9.32 13.25 2.21
CA PRO A 39 10.40 12.36 2.67
C PRO A 39 9.86 11.17 3.45
N PHE A 40 10.48 10.01 3.27
CA PHE A 40 10.02 8.81 3.94
C PHE A 40 11.19 7.89 4.28
N GLU A 41 10.95 7.02 5.26
CA GLU A 41 11.88 5.97 5.68
C GLU A 41 11.23 4.63 5.46
N VAL A 42 12.03 3.61 5.16
CA VAL A 42 11.53 2.27 4.84
C VAL A 42 12.11 1.24 5.80
N GLN A 43 11.24 0.35 6.28
CA GLN A 43 11.62 -0.85 7.02
C GLN A 43 11.28 -2.03 6.12
N ARG A 44 12.27 -2.86 5.80
CA ARG A 44 12.13 -3.97 4.85
C ARG A 44 12.08 -5.30 5.57
N ARG A 45 11.20 -6.19 5.12
CA ARG A 45 11.12 -7.56 5.65
C ARG A 45 10.86 -8.53 4.51
N LEU A 46 11.65 -9.58 4.45
CA LEU A 46 11.46 -10.68 3.48
C LEU A 46 11.20 -11.93 4.29
N ILE A 47 9.99 -12.49 4.16
CA ILE A 47 9.53 -13.54 5.05
C ILE A 47 8.84 -14.65 4.27
N PRO A 48 8.75 -15.86 4.86
CA PRO A 48 8.03 -16.95 4.20
C PRO A 48 6.53 -16.85 4.33
N ASP A 49 5.81 -17.70 3.57
CA ASP A 49 4.34 -17.76 3.57
C ASP A 49 3.88 -18.57 4.79
N GLU A 50 4.11 -18.02 6.00
CA GLU A 50 3.71 -18.61 7.27
C GLU A 50 2.85 -17.61 8.01
N GLN A 51 1.62 -17.97 8.33
CA GLN A 51 0.68 -17.01 8.89
C GLN A 51 1.20 -16.37 10.17
N GLU A 52 1.76 -17.18 11.07
CA GLU A 52 2.24 -16.64 12.34
C GLU A 52 3.38 -15.64 12.14
N ILE A 53 4.28 -15.92 11.20
CA ILE A 53 5.39 -15.02 10.92
C ILE A 53 4.87 -13.71 10.30
N ILE A 54 3.91 -13.82 9.40
CA ILE A 54 3.32 -12.62 8.81
C ILE A 54 2.67 -11.77 9.89
N GLU A 55 1.87 -12.38 10.78
CA GLU A 55 1.22 -11.64 11.85
C GLU A 55 2.24 -10.93 12.74
N GLN A 56 3.28 -11.65 13.15
CA GLN A 56 4.32 -11.06 14.00
C GLN A 56 5.02 -9.89 13.31
N THR A 57 5.30 -10.04 12.02
CA THR A 57 5.98 -9.01 11.25
C THR A 57 5.12 -7.75 11.14
N LEU A 58 3.84 -7.92 10.84
CA LEU A 58 2.94 -6.77 10.75
C LEU A 58 2.81 -6.06 12.09
N CYS A 59 2.67 -6.83 13.16
CA CYS A 59 2.59 -6.23 14.50
C CYS A 59 3.87 -5.48 14.85
N GLU A 60 5.02 -6.04 14.53
CA GLU A 60 6.30 -5.37 14.81
C GLU A 60 6.39 -4.04 14.07
N LEU A 61 6.04 -4.05 12.78
CA LEU A 61 6.15 -2.83 11.98
C LEU A 61 5.23 -1.74 12.48
N VAL A 62 4.04 -2.10 12.94
CA VAL A 62 3.08 -1.11 13.45
C VAL A 62 3.37 -0.74 14.89
N ASP A 63 3.50 -1.73 15.77
CA ASP A 63 3.54 -1.49 17.21
C ASP A 63 4.89 -1.01 17.69
N GLU A 64 5.98 -1.46 17.06
CA GLU A 64 7.33 -1.15 17.52
C GLU A 64 8.05 -0.18 16.61
N MET A 65 7.91 -0.34 15.29
CA MET A 65 8.57 0.56 14.34
C MET A 65 7.73 1.78 14.02
N SER A 66 6.48 1.83 14.46
CA SER A 66 5.59 2.97 14.29
C SER A 66 5.37 3.34 12.83
N CYS A 67 5.26 2.35 11.96
CA CYS A 67 4.98 2.61 10.55
C CYS A 67 3.59 3.19 10.39
N HIS A 68 3.45 4.17 9.51
CA HIS A 68 2.17 4.76 9.15
C HIS A 68 1.48 3.97 8.04
N LEU A 69 2.27 3.29 7.23
CA LEU A 69 1.80 2.55 6.07
C LEU A 69 2.62 1.27 5.97
N VAL A 70 1.95 0.14 5.79
CA VAL A 70 2.64 -1.12 5.54
C VAL A 70 2.09 -1.70 4.24
N LEU A 71 3.00 -1.98 3.31
CA LEU A 71 2.64 -2.57 2.03
C LEU A 71 3.24 -3.97 1.98
N THR A 72 2.38 -4.98 1.81
CA THR A 72 2.86 -6.35 1.61
C THR A 72 2.71 -6.72 0.15
N THR A 73 3.53 -7.64 -0.32
CA THR A 73 3.42 -8.19 -1.65
C THR A 73 3.60 -9.70 -1.58
N GLY A 74 2.72 -10.43 -2.30
CA GLY A 74 2.75 -11.88 -2.33
C GLY A 74 1.74 -12.52 -1.42
N GLY A 75 1.43 -13.79 -1.69
CA GLY A 75 0.59 -14.62 -0.85
C GLY A 75 -0.88 -14.26 -0.84
N THR A 76 -1.42 -13.71 -1.94
CA THR A 76 -2.76 -13.16 -1.94
C THR A 76 -3.80 -13.98 -2.71
N GLY A 77 -3.45 -15.14 -3.22
CA GLY A 77 -4.38 -15.96 -3.99
C GLY A 77 -5.09 -17.00 -3.14
N PRO A 78 -5.68 -18.02 -3.79
CA PRO A 78 -6.44 -19.05 -3.08
C PRO A 78 -5.65 -20.31 -2.75
N ALA A 79 -4.36 -20.36 -3.08
CA ALA A 79 -3.59 -21.56 -2.78
C ALA A 79 -3.42 -21.75 -1.27
N ARG A 80 -3.14 -22.96 -0.87
CA ARG A 80 -3.10 -23.29 0.55
C ARG A 80 -2.08 -22.44 1.30
N ARG A 81 -0.96 -22.15 0.67
CA ARG A 81 0.07 -21.34 1.36
C ARG A 81 -0.11 -19.84 1.16
N ASP A 82 -1.15 -19.41 0.44
CA ASP A 82 -1.45 -17.98 0.30
C ASP A 82 -2.25 -17.55 1.52
N VAL A 83 -1.56 -17.09 2.56
CA VAL A 83 -2.21 -16.76 3.82
C VAL A 83 -2.02 -15.29 4.22
N THR A 84 -1.53 -14.46 3.30
CA THR A 84 -1.31 -13.05 3.62
C THR A 84 -2.59 -12.33 4.05
N PRO A 85 -3.72 -12.48 3.32
CA PRO A 85 -4.93 -11.78 3.77
C PRO A 85 -5.43 -12.28 5.11
N ASP A 86 -5.30 -13.58 5.36
CA ASP A 86 -5.73 -14.14 6.63
C ASP A 86 -4.94 -13.58 7.79
N ALA A 87 -3.62 -13.49 7.63
CA ALA A 87 -2.76 -12.92 8.67
C ALA A 87 -3.06 -11.44 8.88
N THR A 88 -3.29 -10.71 7.78
CA THR A 88 -3.57 -9.28 7.86
C THR A 88 -4.88 -9.02 8.59
N LEU A 89 -5.91 -9.82 8.29
CA LEU A 89 -7.19 -9.68 8.99
C LEU A 89 -7.07 -10.03 10.46
N ALA A 90 -6.22 -11.01 10.79
CA ALA A 90 -6.09 -11.44 12.18
C ALA A 90 -5.55 -10.35 13.11
N ILE A 91 -4.71 -9.46 12.58
CA ILE A 91 -4.12 -8.41 13.43
C ILE A 91 -4.80 -7.05 13.23
N ALA A 92 -5.85 -6.99 12.45
CA ALA A 92 -6.53 -5.75 12.12
C ALA A 92 -7.44 -5.30 13.25
N ASP A 93 -7.48 -3.99 13.49
CA ASP A 93 -8.51 -3.40 14.33
C ASP A 93 -9.78 -3.15 13.52
N ARG A 94 -9.63 -2.74 12.26
CA ARG A 94 -10.76 -2.50 11.37
C ARG A 94 -10.37 -2.85 9.95
N GLU A 95 -11.35 -3.31 9.19
CA GLU A 95 -11.14 -3.58 7.77
C GLU A 95 -11.54 -2.35 6.95
N MET A 96 -10.78 -2.12 5.87
CA MET A 96 -11.08 -1.06 4.90
C MET A 96 -11.42 -1.75 3.58
N PRO A 97 -12.66 -2.25 3.44
CA PRO A 97 -12.97 -3.11 2.30
C PRO A 97 -12.86 -2.42 0.94
N GLY A 98 -13.01 -1.10 0.90
CA GLY A 98 -12.89 -0.40 -0.36
C GLY A 98 -11.56 -0.58 -1.05
N PHE A 99 -10.47 -0.76 -0.27
CA PHE A 99 -9.17 -1.00 -0.90
C PHE A 99 -9.15 -2.33 -1.65
N GLY A 100 -9.66 -3.39 -1.04
CA GLY A 100 -9.70 -4.69 -1.73
C GLY A 100 -10.61 -4.64 -2.96
N GLU A 101 -11.76 -4.00 -2.83
CA GLU A 101 -12.68 -3.84 -3.95
C GLU A 101 -12.01 -3.12 -5.12
N GLN A 102 -11.33 -2.01 -4.81
CA GLN A 102 -10.69 -1.23 -5.86
C GLN A 102 -9.51 -1.98 -6.49
N MET A 103 -8.73 -2.69 -5.68
CA MET A 103 -7.63 -3.47 -6.22
C MET A 103 -8.11 -4.51 -7.22
N ARG A 104 -9.21 -5.20 -6.91
CA ARG A 104 -9.75 -6.19 -7.83
C ARG A 104 -10.34 -5.55 -9.08
N GLN A 105 -10.99 -4.39 -8.95
CA GLN A 105 -11.47 -3.67 -10.13
C GLN A 105 -10.33 -3.31 -11.08
N ILE A 106 -9.23 -2.81 -10.52
CA ILE A 106 -8.07 -2.47 -11.34
C ILE A 106 -7.53 -3.71 -12.04
N SER A 107 -7.29 -4.76 -11.27
CA SER A 107 -6.65 -5.96 -11.80
C SER A 107 -7.50 -6.65 -12.86
N LEU A 108 -8.82 -6.60 -12.71
CA LEU A 108 -9.72 -7.20 -13.71
C LEU A 108 -9.63 -6.53 -15.07
N ARG A 109 -9.11 -5.30 -15.13
CA ARG A 109 -8.88 -4.65 -16.42
C ARG A 109 -7.70 -5.25 -17.17
N PHE A 110 -6.86 -6.03 -16.48
CA PHE A 110 -5.64 -6.61 -17.07
C PHE A 110 -5.72 -8.12 -17.19
N VAL A 111 -6.37 -8.80 -16.23
CA VAL A 111 -6.38 -10.27 -16.23
C VAL A 111 -7.67 -10.77 -15.56
N PRO A 112 -8.38 -11.73 -16.21
CA PRO A 112 -9.66 -12.19 -15.66
C PRO A 112 -9.52 -12.97 -14.36
N THR A 113 -8.37 -13.59 -14.09
CA THR A 113 -8.19 -14.34 -12.85
C THR A 113 -8.03 -13.45 -11.63
N ALA A 114 -8.10 -12.12 -11.79
CA ALA A 114 -8.09 -11.23 -10.65
C ALA A 114 -9.25 -11.49 -9.67
N ILE A 115 -10.32 -12.16 -10.11
CA ILE A 115 -11.37 -12.54 -9.18
C ILE A 115 -10.91 -13.54 -8.13
N LEU A 116 -9.76 -14.16 -8.32
CA LEU A 116 -9.20 -15.09 -7.34
C LEU A 116 -8.35 -14.37 -6.28
N SER A 117 -8.14 -13.08 -6.44
CA SER A 117 -7.34 -12.31 -5.49
C SER A 117 -8.13 -12.05 -4.21
N ARG A 118 -7.48 -12.29 -3.06
CA ARG A 118 -8.11 -12.09 -1.76
C ARG A 118 -7.51 -10.90 -0.99
N GLN A 119 -6.84 -10.00 -1.68
CA GLN A 119 -6.18 -8.84 -1.08
C GLN A 119 -7.13 -8.03 -0.21
N VAL A 120 -6.61 -7.56 0.94
CA VAL A 120 -7.39 -6.71 1.84
C VAL A 120 -6.60 -5.45 2.17
N GLY A 121 -7.33 -4.46 2.69
CA GLY A 121 -6.74 -3.31 3.34
C GLY A 121 -7.34 -3.20 4.73
N VAL A 122 -6.50 -2.92 5.72
CA VAL A 122 -6.95 -2.85 7.11
C VAL A 122 -6.27 -1.70 7.82
N ILE A 123 -6.81 -1.38 8.99
CA ILE A 123 -6.18 -0.44 9.93
C ILE A 123 -5.80 -1.22 11.18
N ARG A 124 -4.57 -1.02 11.64
CA ARG A 124 -4.16 -1.45 12.97
C ARG A 124 -3.58 -0.24 13.67
N LYS A 125 -4.20 0.13 14.81
CA LYS A 125 -3.84 1.35 15.51
C LYS A 125 -3.93 2.54 14.54
N GLN A 126 -2.83 3.21 14.25
CA GLN A 126 -2.85 4.36 13.35
C GLN A 126 -2.18 4.04 12.01
N ALA A 127 -2.02 2.77 11.69
CA ALA A 127 -1.37 2.36 10.45
C ALA A 127 -2.37 1.79 9.47
N LEU A 128 -2.16 2.12 8.21
CA LEU A 128 -2.87 1.49 7.09
C LEU A 128 -2.01 0.37 6.55
N ILE A 129 -2.58 -0.83 6.41
CA ILE A 129 -1.87 -1.99 5.89
C ILE A 129 -2.60 -2.46 4.64
N LEU A 130 -1.85 -2.61 3.54
CA LEU A 130 -2.43 -3.00 2.24
C LEU A 130 -1.69 -4.20 1.69
N ASN A 131 -2.44 -5.19 1.21
CA ASN A 131 -1.87 -6.36 0.53
C ASN A 131 -1.82 -6.09 -0.97
N LEU A 132 -0.61 -6.13 -1.55
CA LEU A 132 -0.44 -5.91 -2.97
C LEU A 132 -0.14 -7.23 -3.67
N PRO A 133 -0.40 -7.31 -4.99
CA PRO A 133 -0.08 -8.54 -5.72
C PRO A 133 1.42 -8.79 -5.76
N GLY A 134 1.81 -10.01 -6.17
CA GLY A 134 3.20 -10.42 -6.10
C GLY A 134 4.08 -9.98 -7.25
N GLN A 135 3.51 -9.74 -8.45
CA GLN A 135 4.32 -9.43 -9.61
C GLN A 135 4.58 -7.93 -9.71
N PRO A 136 5.81 -7.51 -10.03
CA PRO A 136 6.11 -6.07 -10.08
C PRO A 136 5.19 -5.26 -10.99
N LYS A 137 4.84 -5.80 -12.16
CA LYS A 137 3.93 -5.09 -13.05
C LYS A 137 2.57 -4.90 -12.40
N SER A 138 2.07 -5.92 -11.71
CA SER A 138 0.78 -5.83 -11.05
C SER A 138 0.81 -4.86 -9.87
N ILE A 139 1.93 -4.78 -9.18
CA ILE A 139 2.11 -3.81 -8.10
C ILE A 139 1.91 -2.40 -8.65
N LYS A 140 2.60 -2.07 -9.73
CA LYS A 140 2.48 -0.74 -10.31
C LYS A 140 1.06 -0.45 -10.77
N GLU A 141 0.43 -1.41 -11.45
CA GLU A 141 -0.96 -1.25 -11.92
C GLU A 141 -1.90 -0.97 -10.76
N THR A 142 -1.75 -1.71 -9.67
CA THR A 142 -2.62 -1.55 -8.51
C THR A 142 -2.45 -0.17 -7.87
N LEU A 143 -1.22 0.29 -7.75
CA LEU A 143 -0.95 1.56 -7.10
C LEU A 143 -1.36 2.76 -7.95
N GLU A 144 -1.15 2.69 -9.27
CA GLU A 144 -1.40 3.81 -10.16
C GLU A 144 -2.77 3.79 -10.82
N GLY A 145 -3.35 2.60 -11.00
CA GLY A 145 -4.64 2.46 -11.65
C GLY A 145 -4.51 2.24 -13.15
N VAL A 146 -5.64 2.39 -13.84
CA VAL A 146 -5.73 2.17 -15.27
C VAL A 146 -5.70 3.51 -15.98
N LYS A 147 -4.76 3.67 -16.90
CA LYS A 147 -4.59 4.93 -17.63
C LYS A 147 -4.95 4.73 -19.09
N ALA A 148 -5.62 5.73 -19.65
CA ALA A 148 -5.92 5.76 -21.08
C ALA A 148 -4.67 6.19 -21.86
N ASP A 149 -4.76 6.06 -23.18
CA ASP A 149 -3.63 6.41 -24.06
C ASP A 149 -3.21 7.87 -23.91
N ASP A 150 -4.16 8.76 -23.58
CA ASP A 150 -3.83 10.17 -23.41
C ASP A 150 -3.30 10.50 -22.01
N GLY A 151 -3.10 9.49 -21.18
CA GLY A 151 -2.58 9.67 -19.83
C GLY A 151 -3.62 9.93 -18.76
N SER A 152 -4.89 10.13 -19.14
CA SER A 152 -5.93 10.31 -18.15
C SER A 152 -6.21 8.99 -17.42
N VAL A 153 -6.69 9.09 -16.18
CA VAL A 153 -6.93 7.91 -15.34
C VAL A 153 -8.37 7.46 -15.52
N SER A 154 -8.57 6.24 -16.02
CA SER A 154 -9.91 5.70 -16.19
C SER A 154 -10.38 4.93 -14.96
N VAL A 155 -9.47 4.29 -14.22
CA VAL A 155 -9.78 3.65 -12.94
C VAL A 155 -8.69 4.07 -11.96
N PRO A 156 -9.04 4.82 -10.90
CA PRO A 156 -7.99 5.32 -10.00
C PRO A 156 -7.25 4.20 -9.29
N GLY A 157 -5.94 4.36 -9.19
CA GLY A 157 -5.12 3.46 -8.38
C GLY A 157 -5.40 3.65 -6.91
N ILE A 158 -5.08 2.64 -6.13
CA ILE A 158 -5.39 2.74 -4.70
C ILE A 158 -4.56 3.82 -4.01
N PHE A 159 -3.38 4.15 -4.55
CA PHE A 159 -2.54 5.14 -3.88
C PHE A 159 -3.12 6.55 -3.97
N ALA A 160 -4.08 6.78 -4.86
CA ALA A 160 -4.77 8.07 -4.88
C ALA A 160 -5.49 8.35 -3.56
N SER A 161 -5.87 7.32 -2.83
CA SER A 161 -6.58 7.46 -1.56
C SER A 161 -5.70 7.25 -0.33
N VAL A 162 -4.44 6.85 -0.51
CA VAL A 162 -3.58 6.54 0.63
C VAL A 162 -3.18 7.79 1.42
N PRO A 163 -2.77 8.90 0.76
CA PRO A 163 -2.38 10.06 1.57
C PRO A 163 -3.48 10.60 2.47
N TYR A 164 -4.70 10.68 1.97
CA TYR A 164 -5.80 11.17 2.81
C TYR A 164 -6.12 10.18 3.93
N CYS A 165 -6.05 8.89 3.66
CA CYS A 165 -6.27 7.89 4.71
C CYS A 165 -5.24 8.04 5.83
N ILE A 166 -3.97 8.20 5.48
CA ILE A 166 -2.91 8.41 6.48
C ILE A 166 -3.22 9.66 7.31
N GLN A 167 -3.66 10.72 6.66
CA GLN A 167 -4.02 11.97 7.34
C GLN A 167 -5.17 11.75 8.32
N LEU A 168 -6.18 10.99 7.92
CA LEU A 168 -7.31 10.68 8.80
C LEU A 168 -6.91 9.84 10.00
N LEU A 169 -5.82 9.10 9.88
CA LEU A 169 -5.27 8.31 10.99
C LEU A 169 -4.24 9.09 11.80
N ASP A 170 -4.24 10.41 11.63
CA ASP A 170 -3.35 11.31 12.37
C ASP A 170 -1.88 11.19 11.98
N GLY A 171 -1.63 10.69 10.78
CA GLY A 171 -0.27 10.60 10.27
C GLY A 171 0.18 11.85 9.55
N PRO A 172 1.38 11.81 8.96
CA PRO A 172 1.92 12.99 8.27
C PRO A 172 1.12 13.37 7.04
N TYR A 173 1.29 14.60 6.61
CA TYR A 173 0.68 15.10 5.37
C TYR A 173 1.52 14.63 4.18
N VAL A 174 1.02 13.61 3.49
CA VAL A 174 1.76 12.95 2.42
C VAL A 174 1.39 13.58 1.09
N GLU A 175 2.40 13.88 0.28
CA GLU A 175 2.21 14.44 -1.06
C GLU A 175 2.84 13.53 -2.10
N THR A 176 2.25 13.55 -3.29
CA THR A 176 2.69 12.69 -4.39
C THR A 176 3.01 13.54 -5.62
N ALA A 177 3.79 12.95 -6.52
CA ALA A 177 4.03 13.50 -7.84
C ALA A 177 2.78 13.23 -8.69
N PRO A 178 2.03 14.27 -9.11
CA PRO A 178 0.75 14.02 -9.77
C PRO A 178 0.86 13.26 -11.09
N GLU A 179 2.01 13.36 -11.76
CA GLU A 179 2.18 12.62 -13.01
C GLU A 179 2.30 11.12 -12.79
N VAL A 180 2.63 10.69 -11.56
CA VAL A 180 2.65 9.26 -11.21
C VAL A 180 1.30 8.87 -10.64
N VAL A 181 0.86 9.53 -9.59
CA VAL A 181 -0.46 9.33 -9.01
C VAL A 181 -0.91 10.63 -8.36
N ALA A 182 -2.09 11.10 -8.75
CA ALA A 182 -2.65 12.32 -8.18
C ALA A 182 -3.46 11.95 -6.95
N ALA A 183 -2.99 12.36 -5.79
CA ALA A 183 -3.68 12.08 -4.53
C ALA A 183 -4.91 12.97 -4.41
N PHE A 184 -6.01 12.41 -3.95
CA PHE A 184 -7.23 13.16 -3.74
C PHE A 184 -7.42 13.51 -2.28
N ARG A 185 -7.80 14.75 -2.04
CA ARG A 185 -8.24 15.22 -0.72
C ARG A 185 -9.43 16.14 -0.90
N PRO A 186 -10.41 16.11 0.02
CA PRO A 186 -11.40 17.18 0.01
C PRO A 186 -10.73 18.52 0.32
N LYS A 187 -11.34 19.61 -0.15
CA LYS A 187 -10.74 20.94 0.01
C LYS A 187 -10.42 21.27 1.46
N SER A 188 -11.27 20.87 2.39
CA SER A 188 -11.07 21.18 3.80
C SER A 188 -9.84 20.51 4.39
N ALA A 189 -9.33 19.45 3.74
CA ALA A 189 -8.17 18.71 4.22
C ALA A 189 -6.87 19.10 3.54
N ARG A 190 -6.92 20.05 2.60
CA ARG A 190 -5.73 20.44 1.84
C ARG A 190 -4.92 21.48 2.60
N ARG A 191 -3.62 21.24 2.67
CA ARG A 191 -2.72 22.14 3.38
C ARG A 191 -2.62 23.50 2.70
N GLU A 192 -2.72 23.57 1.37
CA GLU A 192 -2.68 24.85 0.65
C GLU A 192 -3.80 25.77 1.07
N ASN A 193 -5.01 25.22 1.30
CA ASN A 193 -6.15 26.00 1.76
C ASN A 193 -5.92 26.52 3.16
N MET A 194 -5.24 25.74 3.99
CA MET A 194 -4.89 26.16 5.35
C MET A 194 -3.84 27.28 5.32
N SER A 195 -2.85 27.21 4.43
CA SER A 195 -1.81 28.23 4.34
C SER A 195 -2.35 29.51 3.75
N SER A 196 -3.35 29.49 2.89
CA SER A 196 -3.95 30.72 2.39
C SER A 196 -4.74 31.49 3.45
N UNK A 197 -5.06 30.87 4.29
CA UNK A 197 -5.73 31.44 5.34
C UNK A 197 -4.88 32.20 6.23
N THR A 198 -3.76 31.95 6.25
CA THR A 198 -2.82 32.65 7.11
C THR A 198 -2.23 33.88 6.44
N GLY A 199 -2.48 34.06 5.17
CA GLY A 199 -1.93 35.20 4.44
C GLY A 199 -2.80 36.43 4.36
N ARG A 200 -3.84 36.49 5.16
CA ARG A 200 -4.77 37.63 5.08
C ARG A 200 -4.82 38.41 6.40
N TYR A 201 -3.70 38.90 6.83
CA TYR A 201 -3.65 39.84 7.95
C TYR A 201 -2.79 41.06 7.59
#